data_e00649488cf17d5c9e8d5d96a39222d0
#
_entry.id   e00649488cf17d5c9e8d5d96a39222d0
#
_cell.length_a   1.000
_cell.length_b   1.000
_cell.length_c   1.000
_cell.angle_alpha   90.00
_cell.angle_beta   90.00
_cell.angle_gamma   90.00
#
_symmetry.space_group_name_H-M   'P 1'
#
loop_
_entity.id
_entity.type
_entity.pdbx_description
1 polymer ?
#
loop_
_entity_poly.entity_id
_entity_poly.type
_entity_poly.pdbx_seq_one_letter_code
_entity_poly.pdbx_strand_id
1 'polypeptide(L)'
;MPFIVSIVGYKKSGKTTLIEQMIPLLKSKGYPFGILKYTGEGLPEERKGRDTAKFRAAGAETVGLCGDDHFSLFKAGGHPALPLDRLAAFFFPEADLVLTEGFKKQGFPKIALLSEGQEENLLAEIQGVVLATVGPKPFREDLPHFQPGEAERIVEMLEKRFLKERHEPRIRVWLDGKRIPMKDFVQDIIIRGIMGMLGTLRGFIPAGRVDISLSPREPSADGKQQKND
;
A
#
# COMPACT_ATOMS: atom_id res chain seq x y z
N MET A 1 5.43 -6.25 2.55
CA MET A 1 4.36 -5.46 1.89
C MET A 1 3.18 -5.43 2.81
N PRO A 2 2.61 -4.27 3.08
CA PRO A 2 1.44 -4.16 3.95
C PRO A 2 0.25 -4.95 3.38
N PHE A 3 -0.64 -5.39 4.25
CA PHE A 3 -1.95 -5.83 3.82
C PHE A 3 -2.75 -4.61 3.35
N ILE A 4 -3.48 -4.76 2.26
CA ILE A 4 -4.31 -3.68 1.74
C ILE A 4 -5.77 -4.08 1.92
N VAL A 5 -6.52 -3.24 2.60
CA VAL A 5 -7.97 -3.41 2.77
C VAL A 5 -8.67 -2.14 2.34
N SER A 6 -9.61 -2.26 1.42
CA SER A 6 -10.34 -1.13 0.87
C SER A 6 -11.70 -0.95 1.55
N ILE A 7 -11.95 0.23 2.05
CA ILE A 7 -13.25 0.64 2.57
C ILE A 7 -14.04 1.24 1.42
N VAL A 8 -15.10 0.55 1.01
CA VAL A 8 -15.88 0.90 -0.18
C VAL A 8 -17.34 1.16 0.15
N GLY A 9 -18.00 1.96 -0.65
CA GLY A 9 -19.39 2.36 -0.49
C GLY A 9 -19.67 3.60 -1.32
N TYR A 10 -20.92 3.97 -1.45
CA TYR A 10 -21.32 5.17 -2.18
C TYR A 10 -20.95 6.46 -1.43
N LYS A 11 -21.11 7.61 -2.08
CA LYS A 11 -20.88 8.93 -1.46
C LYS A 11 -21.76 9.08 -0.23
N LYS A 12 -21.19 9.60 0.87
CA LYS A 12 -21.87 9.80 2.17
C LYS A 12 -22.27 8.51 2.92
N SER A 13 -21.74 7.34 2.56
CA SER A 13 -22.01 6.07 3.29
C SER A 13 -21.26 5.92 4.61
N GLY A 14 -20.46 6.89 5.04
CA GLY A 14 -19.71 6.82 6.31
C GLY A 14 -18.31 6.21 6.22
N LYS A 15 -17.74 6.02 5.02
CA LYS A 15 -16.39 5.45 4.85
C LYS A 15 -15.32 6.19 5.63
N THR A 16 -15.27 7.50 5.47
CA THR A 16 -14.30 8.35 6.16
C THR A 16 -14.48 8.25 7.67
N THR A 17 -15.71 8.31 8.16
CA THR A 17 -16.03 8.17 9.59
C THR A 17 -15.57 6.83 10.15
N LEU A 18 -15.79 5.72 9.42
CA LEU A 18 -15.30 4.41 9.84
C LEU A 18 -13.76 4.39 9.92
N ILE A 19 -13.07 4.91 8.92
CA ILE A 19 -11.60 4.98 8.93
C ILE A 19 -11.12 5.82 10.11
N GLU A 20 -11.71 6.98 10.36
CA GLU A 20 -11.38 7.85 11.50
C GLU A 20 -11.55 7.14 12.84
N GLN A 21 -12.57 6.30 12.99
CA GLN A 21 -12.78 5.48 14.20
C GLN A 21 -11.74 4.35 14.32
N MET A 22 -11.30 3.75 13.21
CA MET A 22 -10.31 2.68 13.21
C MET A 22 -8.88 3.17 13.52
N ILE A 23 -8.53 4.39 13.15
CA ILE A 23 -7.20 4.99 13.35
C ILE A 23 -6.72 4.91 14.80
N PRO A 24 -7.44 5.43 15.81
CA PRO A 24 -6.99 5.37 17.20
C PRO A 24 -6.89 3.93 17.72
N LEU A 25 -7.75 3.03 17.26
CA LEU A 25 -7.75 1.62 17.65
C LEU A 25 -6.50 0.89 17.11
N LEU A 26 -6.15 1.09 15.85
CA LEU A 26 -4.92 0.53 15.26
C LEU A 26 -3.68 1.08 15.97
N LYS A 27 -3.66 2.39 16.24
CA LYS A 27 -2.58 3.05 16.95
C LYS A 27 -2.39 2.50 18.37
N SER A 28 -3.47 2.34 19.14
CA SER A 28 -3.42 1.81 20.51
C SER A 28 -2.93 0.37 20.57
N LYS A 29 -3.18 -0.43 19.52
CA LYS A 29 -2.70 -1.79 19.38
C LYS A 29 -1.25 -1.89 18.87
N GLY A 30 -0.62 -0.76 18.52
CA GLY A 30 0.78 -0.70 18.09
C GLY A 30 1.03 -1.17 16.65
N TYR A 31 -0.01 -1.29 15.82
CA TYR A 31 0.17 -1.63 14.41
C TYR A 31 0.55 -0.40 13.59
N PRO A 32 1.69 -0.39 12.89
CA PRO A 32 1.98 0.62 11.88
C PRO A 32 0.99 0.49 10.72
N PHE A 33 0.39 1.59 10.32
CA PHE A 33 -0.60 1.61 9.23
C PHE A 33 -0.47 2.85 8.36
N GLY A 34 -0.98 2.74 7.14
CA GLY A 34 -1.11 3.84 6.18
C GLY A 34 -2.56 4.02 5.74
N ILE A 35 -2.88 5.22 5.29
CA ILE A 35 -4.18 5.53 4.69
C ILE A 35 -3.96 6.07 3.27
N LEU A 36 -4.70 5.54 2.30
CA LEU A 36 -4.67 6.00 0.93
C LEU A 36 -6.11 6.25 0.45
N LYS A 37 -6.36 7.46 -0.05
CA LYS A 37 -7.68 7.83 -0.56
C LYS A 37 -7.66 7.96 -2.08
N TYR A 38 -8.66 7.35 -2.72
CA TYR A 38 -8.96 7.58 -4.14
C TYR A 38 -9.96 8.73 -4.27
N THR A 39 -9.65 9.69 -5.13
CA THR A 39 -10.58 10.73 -5.53
C THR A 39 -10.77 10.72 -7.04
N GLY A 40 -11.99 10.59 -7.50
CA GLY A 40 -12.34 10.70 -8.92
C GLY A 40 -12.48 12.14 -9.40
N GLU A 41 -12.52 13.09 -8.48
CA GLU A 41 -12.71 14.54 -8.77
C GLU A 41 -11.37 15.25 -9.03
N GLY A 42 -10.26 14.50 -9.12
CA GLY A 42 -8.92 15.08 -9.20
C GLY A 42 -8.37 15.45 -7.82
N LEU A 43 -7.08 15.73 -7.76
CA LEU A 43 -6.46 16.26 -6.54
C LEU A 43 -6.78 17.74 -6.41
N PRO A 44 -6.87 18.28 -5.17
CA PRO A 44 -6.99 19.71 -4.98
C PRO A 44 -5.91 20.44 -5.78
N GLU A 45 -6.33 21.41 -6.59
CA GLU A 45 -5.37 22.22 -7.33
C GLU A 45 -4.38 22.83 -6.34
N GLU A 46 -3.12 22.66 -6.65
CA GLU A 46 -2.06 23.38 -5.96
C GLU A 46 -2.31 24.89 -6.16
N ARG A 47 -2.22 25.70 -5.11
CA ARG A 47 -2.46 27.14 -5.23
C ARG A 47 -1.58 27.70 -6.35
N LYS A 48 -2.22 28.28 -7.37
CA LYS A 48 -1.52 28.93 -8.49
C LYS A 48 -0.49 29.93 -7.95
N GLY A 49 0.73 29.88 -8.49
CA GLY A 49 1.80 30.80 -8.11
C GLY A 49 2.83 30.26 -7.12
N ARG A 50 2.65 29.07 -6.55
CA ARG A 50 3.71 28.40 -5.78
C ARG A 50 4.79 27.84 -6.70
N ASP A 51 6.02 27.74 -6.20
CA ASP A 51 7.16 27.28 -6.99
C ASP A 51 6.98 25.84 -7.48
N THR A 52 6.39 24.97 -6.68
CA THR A 52 6.03 23.60 -7.08
C THR A 52 5.11 23.57 -8.30
N ALA A 53 4.12 24.44 -8.36
CA ALA A 53 3.25 24.57 -9.53
C ALA A 53 4.00 25.09 -10.77
N LYS A 54 4.96 26.01 -10.58
CA LYS A 54 5.82 26.50 -11.66
C LYS A 54 6.74 25.40 -12.21
N PHE A 55 7.33 24.57 -11.32
CA PHE A 55 8.17 23.46 -11.75
C PHE A 55 7.39 22.45 -12.58
N ARG A 56 6.16 22.12 -12.18
CA ARG A 56 5.27 21.22 -12.94
C ARG A 56 4.88 21.84 -14.29
N ALA A 57 4.54 23.11 -14.32
CA ALA A 57 4.23 23.83 -15.57
C ALA A 57 5.42 23.90 -16.52
N ALA A 58 6.64 23.93 -16.00
CA ALA A 58 7.88 23.86 -16.76
C ALA A 58 8.23 22.44 -17.27
N GLY A 59 7.43 21.42 -16.94
CA GLY A 59 7.59 20.05 -17.44
C GLY A 59 8.21 19.05 -16.46
N ALA A 60 8.37 19.42 -15.18
CA ALA A 60 8.84 18.44 -14.19
C ALA A 60 7.78 17.34 -13.98
N GLU A 61 8.16 16.08 -14.23
CA GLU A 61 7.26 14.93 -14.08
C GLU A 61 6.95 14.64 -12.60
N THR A 62 7.90 14.93 -11.72
CA THR A 62 7.77 14.69 -10.28
C THR A 62 8.32 15.87 -9.51
N VAL A 63 7.56 16.39 -8.57
CA VAL A 63 7.97 17.50 -7.69
C VAL A 63 7.75 17.09 -6.25
N GLY A 64 8.81 17.08 -5.45
CA GLY A 64 8.77 16.87 -4.01
C GLY A 64 8.80 18.19 -3.25
N LEU A 65 8.06 18.27 -2.17
CA LEU A 65 8.09 19.36 -1.19
C LEU A 65 8.42 18.76 0.17
N CYS A 66 9.54 19.17 0.74
CA CYS A 66 10.00 18.74 2.06
C CYS A 66 9.91 19.91 3.04
N GLY A 67 9.34 19.68 4.20
CA GLY A 67 9.42 20.52 5.39
C GLY A 67 10.06 19.74 6.53
N ASP A 68 10.18 20.34 7.70
CA ASP A 68 10.83 19.72 8.86
C ASP A 68 10.07 18.48 9.35
N ASP A 69 8.75 18.45 9.18
CA ASP A 69 7.84 17.42 9.68
C ASP A 69 6.91 16.83 8.61
N HIS A 70 6.95 17.37 7.37
CA HIS A 70 6.05 16.99 6.29
C HIS A 70 6.77 16.78 4.97
N PHE A 71 6.32 15.79 4.24
CA PHE A 71 6.73 15.53 2.87
C PHE A 71 5.51 15.38 1.96
N SER A 72 5.53 16.04 0.81
CA SER A 72 4.52 15.90 -0.22
C SER A 72 5.18 15.59 -1.56
N LEU A 73 4.59 14.69 -2.35
CA LEU A 73 5.08 14.33 -3.67
C LEU A 73 3.94 14.47 -4.68
N PHE A 74 4.22 15.23 -5.74
CA PHE A 74 3.35 15.40 -6.88
C PHE A 74 4.00 14.76 -8.09
N LYS A 75 3.35 13.77 -8.67
CA LYS A 75 3.79 13.12 -9.90
C LYS A 75 2.79 13.41 -11.01
N ALA A 76 3.26 14.00 -12.10
CA ALA A 76 2.49 14.16 -13.32
C ALA A 76 2.36 12.82 -14.03
N GLY A 77 1.27 12.63 -14.75
CA GLY A 77 1.01 11.40 -15.49
C GLY A 77 -0.35 10.84 -15.14
N GLY A 78 -1.14 10.61 -16.19
CA GLY A 78 -2.49 10.04 -16.05
C GLY A 78 -2.46 8.63 -15.44
N HIS A 79 -3.60 8.24 -14.97
CA HIS A 79 -3.87 6.86 -14.55
C HIS A 79 -3.65 5.86 -15.72
N PRO A 80 -3.01 4.70 -15.51
CA PRO A 80 -2.71 4.19 -14.19
C PRO A 80 -1.29 4.53 -13.79
N ALA A 81 -1.15 5.50 -12.92
CA ALA A 81 0.07 5.61 -12.17
C ALA A 81 0.48 4.22 -11.62
N LEU A 82 1.11 4.05 -10.59
CA LEU A 82 1.53 2.76 -10.05
C LEU A 82 0.33 1.91 -9.60
N PRO A 83 0.34 0.58 -9.79
CA PRO A 83 -0.60 -0.33 -9.15
C PRO A 83 -0.65 -0.09 -7.63
N LEU A 84 -1.81 -0.31 -7.02
CA LEU A 84 -2.06 0.01 -5.61
C LEU A 84 -1.10 -0.71 -4.65
N ASP A 85 -0.71 -1.94 -4.97
CA ASP A 85 0.30 -2.70 -4.23
C ASP A 85 1.69 -2.05 -4.28
N ARG A 86 2.08 -1.52 -5.43
CA ARG A 86 3.33 -0.77 -5.58
C ARG A 86 3.29 0.55 -4.82
N LEU A 87 2.17 1.28 -4.89
CA LEU A 87 1.98 2.50 -4.10
C LEU A 87 2.11 2.18 -2.61
N ALA A 88 1.42 1.14 -2.14
CA ALA A 88 1.47 0.73 -0.75
C ALA A 88 2.88 0.31 -0.32
N ALA A 89 3.60 -0.45 -1.15
CA ALA A 89 4.96 -0.87 -0.85
C ALA A 89 5.96 0.29 -0.81
N PHE A 90 5.79 1.27 -1.69
CA PHE A 90 6.70 2.40 -1.83
C PHE A 90 6.48 3.48 -0.76
N PHE A 91 5.22 3.87 -0.53
CA PHE A 91 4.89 4.95 0.39
C PHE A 91 4.67 4.51 1.84
N PHE A 92 4.37 3.22 2.05
CA PHE A 92 4.10 2.68 3.39
C PHE A 92 4.94 1.43 3.68
N PRO A 93 6.28 1.50 3.52
CA PRO A 93 7.15 0.32 3.63
C PRO A 93 7.12 -0.31 5.03
N GLU A 94 6.90 0.51 6.05
CA GLU A 94 6.87 0.07 7.45
C GLU A 94 5.46 -0.36 7.91
N ALA A 95 4.42 -0.06 7.12
CA ALA A 95 3.06 -0.36 7.53
C ALA A 95 2.76 -1.86 7.49
N ASP A 96 2.00 -2.30 8.47
CA ASP A 96 1.41 -3.62 8.51
C ASP A 96 0.13 -3.68 7.69
N LEU A 97 -0.62 -2.60 7.71
CA LEU A 97 -1.91 -2.45 7.07
C LEU A 97 -1.96 -1.13 6.30
N VAL A 98 -2.48 -1.16 5.09
CA VAL A 98 -2.90 0.04 4.37
C VAL A 98 -4.42 -0.02 4.20
N LEU A 99 -5.10 0.90 4.87
CA LEU A 99 -6.52 1.12 4.62
C LEU A 99 -6.68 2.06 3.45
N THR A 100 -7.55 1.71 2.51
CA THR A 100 -7.84 2.61 1.40
C THR A 100 -9.31 3.04 1.42
N GLU A 101 -9.56 4.32 1.17
CA GLU A 101 -10.91 4.82 0.93
C GLU A 101 -11.19 4.81 -0.57
N GLY A 102 -12.14 3.99 -1.00
CA GLY A 102 -12.48 3.82 -2.42
C GLY A 102 -11.79 2.59 -3.04
N PHE A 103 -11.34 2.71 -4.28
CA PHE A 103 -10.71 1.62 -5.05
C PHE A 103 -11.61 0.39 -5.24
N LYS A 104 -12.92 0.58 -5.51
CA LYS A 104 -13.90 -0.51 -5.70
C LYS A 104 -13.48 -1.54 -6.76
N LYS A 105 -12.83 -1.06 -7.84
CA LYS A 105 -12.45 -1.86 -9.01
C LYS A 105 -11.06 -2.50 -8.92
N GLN A 106 -10.40 -2.44 -7.78
CA GLN A 106 -9.10 -3.10 -7.56
C GLN A 106 -9.32 -4.45 -6.86
N GLY A 107 -8.53 -5.48 -7.17
CA GLY A 107 -8.71 -6.85 -6.68
C GLY A 107 -8.39 -7.10 -5.19
N PHE A 108 -8.23 -6.06 -4.38
CA PHE A 108 -7.90 -6.20 -2.95
C PHE A 108 -9.12 -6.51 -2.08
N PRO A 109 -8.92 -7.08 -0.88
CA PRO A 109 -9.98 -7.30 0.10
C PRO A 109 -10.76 -6.02 0.44
N LYS A 110 -12.07 -6.16 0.66
CA LYS A 110 -13.00 -5.05 0.85
C LYS A 110 -13.80 -5.17 2.14
N ILE A 111 -14.07 -4.03 2.76
CA ILE A 111 -15.17 -3.83 3.70
C ILE A 111 -16.17 -2.91 3.01
N ALA A 112 -17.39 -3.40 2.79
CA ALA A 112 -18.42 -2.69 2.03
C ALA A 112 -19.40 -2.00 2.96
N LEU A 113 -19.49 -0.65 2.88
CA LEU A 113 -20.50 0.12 3.60
C LEU A 113 -21.77 0.17 2.77
N LEU A 114 -22.79 -0.50 3.27
CA LEU A 114 -24.08 -0.65 2.61
C LEU A 114 -24.97 0.56 2.87
N SER A 115 -25.68 0.96 1.85
CA SER A 115 -26.74 1.98 1.91
C SER A 115 -28.03 1.34 1.49
N GLU A 116 -29.12 1.63 2.21
CA GLU A 116 -30.42 1.03 1.98
C GLU A 116 -30.88 1.18 0.51
N GLY A 117 -31.28 0.07 -0.09
CA GLY A 117 -31.73 -0.02 -1.49
C GLY A 117 -30.61 0.03 -2.54
N GLN A 118 -29.34 0.03 -2.13
CA GLN A 118 -28.20 0.08 -3.06
C GLN A 118 -27.19 -1.07 -2.85
N GLU A 119 -27.53 -2.03 -2.02
CA GLU A 119 -26.65 -3.11 -1.57
C GLU A 119 -26.17 -3.97 -2.73
N GLU A 120 -27.12 -4.49 -3.54
CA GLU A 120 -26.80 -5.34 -4.70
C GLU A 120 -25.94 -4.60 -5.73
N ASN A 121 -26.29 -3.36 -6.03
CA ASN A 121 -25.56 -2.54 -6.99
C ASN A 121 -24.12 -2.32 -6.52
N LEU A 122 -23.92 -2.00 -5.24
CA LEU A 122 -22.59 -1.82 -4.69
C LEU A 122 -21.78 -3.11 -4.78
N LEU A 123 -22.36 -4.25 -4.37
CA LEU A 123 -21.65 -5.53 -4.38
C LEU A 123 -21.31 -6.00 -5.80
N ALA A 124 -22.17 -5.72 -6.78
CA ALA A 124 -21.91 -6.02 -8.19
C ALA A 124 -20.76 -5.17 -8.79
N GLU A 125 -20.54 -3.96 -8.28
CA GLU A 125 -19.45 -3.09 -8.73
C GLU A 125 -18.07 -3.44 -8.11
N ILE A 126 -18.05 -4.21 -7.03
CA ILE A 126 -16.84 -4.54 -6.29
C ILE A 126 -16.06 -5.63 -7.03
N GLN A 127 -14.77 -5.38 -7.24
CA GLN A 127 -13.81 -6.41 -7.63
C GLN A 127 -12.97 -6.83 -6.42
N GLY A 128 -12.73 -8.13 -6.30
CA GLY A 128 -12.02 -8.72 -5.16
C GLY A 128 -12.96 -9.30 -4.11
N VAL A 129 -12.38 -9.74 -3.00
CA VAL A 129 -13.12 -10.43 -1.93
C VAL A 129 -13.74 -9.42 -0.97
N VAL A 130 -15.04 -9.51 -0.73
CA VAL A 130 -15.70 -8.79 0.36
C VAL A 130 -15.47 -9.56 1.66
N LEU A 131 -14.77 -8.93 2.60
CA LEU A 131 -14.46 -9.50 3.92
C LEU A 131 -15.60 -9.36 4.90
N ALA A 132 -16.29 -8.24 4.81
CA ALA A 132 -17.39 -7.87 5.69
C ALA A 132 -18.24 -6.76 5.07
N THR A 133 -19.42 -6.63 5.59
CA THR A 133 -20.35 -5.53 5.31
C THR A 133 -20.58 -4.68 6.55
N VAL A 134 -20.84 -3.39 6.37
CA VAL A 134 -21.22 -2.46 7.43
C VAL A 134 -22.51 -1.76 7.02
N GLY A 135 -23.50 -1.77 7.89
CA GLY A 135 -24.79 -1.16 7.58
C GLY A 135 -25.82 -1.40 8.67
N PRO A 136 -27.02 -0.83 8.55
CA PRO A 136 -28.08 -0.99 9.56
C PRO A 136 -28.63 -2.41 9.67
N LYS A 137 -28.53 -3.18 8.57
CA LYS A 137 -29.03 -4.57 8.49
C LYS A 137 -28.06 -5.45 7.70
N PRO A 138 -27.90 -6.73 8.07
CA PRO A 138 -27.15 -7.69 7.26
C PRO A 138 -27.87 -7.86 5.91
N PHE A 139 -27.05 -7.90 4.85
CA PHE A 139 -27.56 -8.12 3.48
C PHE A 139 -27.33 -9.55 3.00
N ARG A 140 -26.28 -10.20 3.50
CA ARG A 140 -25.91 -11.59 3.18
C ARG A 140 -25.52 -12.33 4.44
N GLU A 141 -26.04 -13.54 4.60
CA GLU A 141 -25.76 -14.39 5.77
C GLU A 141 -24.35 -14.99 5.76
N ASP A 142 -23.76 -15.16 4.57
CA ASP A 142 -22.43 -15.72 4.39
C ASP A 142 -21.27 -14.74 4.65
N LEU A 143 -21.58 -13.46 4.89
CA LEU A 143 -20.60 -12.42 5.15
C LEU A 143 -20.70 -11.90 6.59
N PRO A 144 -19.57 -11.70 7.27
CA PRO A 144 -19.54 -10.94 8.51
C PRO A 144 -20.20 -9.58 8.32
N HIS A 145 -21.07 -9.23 9.26
CA HIS A 145 -21.77 -7.96 9.25
C HIS A 145 -21.55 -7.19 10.53
N PHE A 146 -21.36 -5.88 10.40
CA PHE A 146 -21.16 -4.95 11.50
C PHE A 146 -22.13 -3.78 11.41
N GLN A 147 -22.55 -3.27 12.57
CA GLN A 147 -23.31 -2.05 12.66
C GLN A 147 -22.41 -0.82 12.48
N PRO A 148 -22.92 0.32 12.00
CA PRO A 148 -22.23 1.60 12.12
C PRO A 148 -21.79 1.85 13.57
N GLY A 149 -20.50 2.19 13.77
CA GLY A 149 -19.93 2.38 15.12
C GLY A 149 -19.20 1.17 15.71
N GLU A 150 -19.27 -0.02 15.09
CA GLU A 150 -18.55 -1.21 15.55
C GLU A 150 -17.10 -1.29 15.00
N ALA A 151 -16.42 -0.16 14.90
CA ALA A 151 -15.05 -0.10 14.36
C ALA A 151 -14.06 -0.99 15.12
N GLU A 152 -14.24 -1.14 16.45
CA GLU A 152 -13.40 -2.02 17.27
C GLU A 152 -13.49 -3.49 16.82
N ARG A 153 -14.69 -4.00 16.63
CA ARG A 153 -14.92 -5.37 16.13
C ARG A 153 -14.37 -5.60 14.73
N ILE A 154 -14.42 -4.56 13.89
CA ILE A 154 -13.81 -4.59 12.56
C ILE A 154 -12.30 -4.69 12.67
N VAL A 155 -11.67 -3.87 13.53
CA VAL A 155 -10.22 -3.91 13.77
C VAL A 155 -9.82 -5.27 14.34
N GLU A 156 -10.56 -5.84 15.28
CA GLU A 156 -10.31 -7.19 15.80
C GLU A 156 -10.40 -8.27 14.72
N MET A 157 -11.38 -8.18 13.82
CA MET A 157 -11.47 -9.08 12.67
C MET A 157 -10.23 -8.97 11.77
N LEU A 158 -9.79 -7.75 11.44
CA LEU A 158 -8.61 -7.53 10.64
C LEU A 158 -7.35 -8.01 11.34
N GLU A 159 -7.22 -7.76 12.64
CA GLU A 159 -6.13 -8.24 13.47
C GLU A 159 -6.03 -9.76 13.41
N LYS A 160 -7.12 -10.45 13.70
CA LYS A 160 -7.21 -11.91 13.70
C LYS A 160 -6.87 -12.52 12.35
N ARG A 161 -7.30 -11.87 11.26
CA ARG A 161 -7.21 -12.40 9.91
C ARG A 161 -5.88 -12.09 9.22
N PHE A 162 -5.24 -10.97 9.54
CA PHE A 162 -4.12 -10.46 8.78
C PHE A 162 -2.91 -10.03 9.63
N LEU A 163 -3.09 -9.73 10.91
CA LEU A 163 -2.05 -9.11 11.71
C LEU A 163 -1.45 -10.03 12.79
N LYS A 164 -2.26 -10.90 13.41
CA LYS A 164 -1.81 -11.77 14.52
C LYS A 164 -0.83 -12.88 14.14
N GLU A 165 -0.90 -13.40 12.91
CA GLU A 165 -0.03 -14.50 12.44
C GLU A 165 1.16 -14.00 11.63
N ARG A 166 1.53 -12.77 11.81
CA ARG A 166 2.65 -12.19 11.07
C ARG A 166 3.98 -12.66 11.63
N HIS A 167 4.51 -13.74 11.09
CA HIS A 167 5.94 -13.83 10.92
C HIS A 167 6.30 -12.75 9.89
N GLU A 168 6.81 -11.60 10.36
CA GLU A 168 7.33 -10.59 9.43
C GLU A 168 8.33 -11.29 8.51
N PRO A 169 8.14 -11.23 7.19
CA PRO A 169 9.15 -11.77 6.32
C PRO A 169 10.43 -10.98 6.58
N ARG A 170 11.43 -11.65 7.12
CA ARG A 170 12.74 -11.06 7.45
C ARG A 170 13.44 -10.50 6.21
N ILE A 171 12.99 -10.93 5.01
CA ILE A 171 13.42 -10.41 3.73
C ILE A 171 12.23 -10.29 2.77
N ARG A 172 12.22 -9.23 1.99
CA ARG A 172 11.23 -8.99 0.93
C ARG A 172 11.98 -8.80 -0.37
N VAL A 173 11.63 -9.59 -1.38
CA VAL A 173 12.26 -9.52 -2.71
C VAL A 173 11.19 -9.20 -3.76
N TRP A 174 11.48 -8.26 -4.62
CA TRP A 174 10.67 -7.92 -5.79
C TRP A 174 11.50 -8.11 -7.05
N LEU A 175 10.89 -8.72 -8.05
CA LEU A 175 11.44 -8.81 -9.40
C LEU A 175 10.43 -8.18 -10.35
N ASP A 176 10.83 -7.16 -11.08
CA ASP A 176 9.95 -6.37 -11.97
C ASP A 176 8.66 -5.90 -11.29
N GLY A 177 8.78 -5.51 -10.02
CA GLY A 177 7.70 -5.03 -9.20
C GLY A 177 6.70 -6.10 -8.73
N LYS A 178 6.97 -7.37 -8.95
CA LYS A 178 6.22 -8.50 -8.38
C LYS A 178 6.95 -9.03 -7.17
N ARG A 179 6.22 -9.22 -6.06
CA ARG A 179 6.79 -9.84 -4.87
C ARG A 179 7.04 -11.31 -5.12
N ILE A 180 8.24 -11.77 -4.76
CA ILE A 180 8.61 -13.18 -4.76
C ILE A 180 8.31 -13.76 -3.37
N PRO A 181 7.33 -14.67 -3.24
CA PRO A 181 7.09 -15.36 -1.98
C PRO A 181 8.24 -16.34 -1.70
N MET A 182 8.73 -16.37 -0.45
CA MET A 182 9.82 -17.23 -0.04
C MET A 182 9.49 -17.95 1.26
N LYS A 183 9.87 -19.23 1.35
CA LYS A 183 9.82 -19.99 2.59
C LYS A 183 10.88 -19.48 3.57
N ASP A 184 10.66 -19.63 4.86
CA ASP A 184 11.52 -19.09 5.92
C ASP A 184 12.97 -19.52 5.78
N PHE A 185 13.25 -20.78 5.45
CA PHE A 185 14.61 -21.25 5.26
C PHE A 185 15.34 -20.56 4.11
N VAL A 186 14.62 -20.22 3.03
CA VAL A 186 15.18 -19.48 1.88
C VAL A 186 15.50 -18.05 2.31
N GLN A 187 14.59 -17.42 3.08
CA GLN A 187 14.83 -16.11 3.67
C GLN A 187 16.09 -16.12 4.54
N ASP A 188 16.26 -17.12 5.39
CA ASP A 188 17.45 -17.27 6.24
C ASP A 188 18.75 -17.40 5.46
N ILE A 189 18.76 -18.19 4.39
CA ILE A 189 19.95 -18.34 3.53
C ILE A 189 20.32 -16.98 2.89
N ILE A 190 19.33 -16.28 2.30
CA ILE A 190 19.58 -15.02 1.63
C ILE A 190 20.04 -13.95 2.63
N ILE A 191 19.41 -13.84 3.78
CA ILE A 191 19.79 -12.88 4.84
C ILE A 191 21.22 -13.14 5.29
N ARG A 192 21.57 -14.39 5.62
CA ARG A 192 22.94 -14.75 6.06
C ARG A 192 23.98 -14.47 4.99
N GLY A 193 23.65 -14.76 3.72
CA GLY A 193 24.53 -14.46 2.59
C GLY A 193 24.78 -12.97 2.44
N ILE A 194 23.72 -12.18 2.41
CA ILE A 194 23.80 -10.72 2.29
C ILE A 194 24.53 -10.10 3.48
N MET A 195 24.16 -10.47 4.71
CA MET A 195 24.79 -9.94 5.92
C MET A 195 26.25 -10.34 6.02
N GLY A 196 26.61 -11.55 5.59
CA GLY A 196 28.00 -12.00 5.50
C GLY A 196 28.82 -11.14 4.52
N MET A 197 28.28 -10.85 3.33
CA MET A 197 28.94 -9.97 2.36
C MET A 197 29.06 -8.53 2.88
N LEU A 198 27.97 -7.96 3.42
CA LEU A 198 27.99 -6.60 3.97
C LEU A 198 28.93 -6.46 5.17
N GLY A 199 29.07 -7.50 6.00
CA GLY A 199 29.97 -7.54 7.15
C GLY A 199 31.45 -7.41 6.76
N THR A 200 31.82 -7.64 5.50
CA THR A 200 33.18 -7.42 5.00
C THR A 200 33.46 -5.96 4.62
N LEU A 201 32.41 -5.13 4.52
CA LEU A 201 32.56 -3.74 4.13
C LEU A 201 33.05 -2.89 5.31
N ARG A 202 34.06 -2.06 5.07
CA ARG A 202 34.62 -1.16 6.07
C ARG A 202 33.56 -0.14 6.52
N GLY A 203 33.26 -0.10 7.80
CA GLY A 203 32.27 0.82 8.39
C GLY A 203 30.83 0.30 8.38
N PHE A 204 30.59 -0.93 7.93
CA PHE A 204 29.27 -1.54 8.08
C PHE A 204 28.98 -1.82 9.56
N ILE A 205 27.91 -1.23 10.07
CA ILE A 205 27.37 -1.51 11.39
C ILE A 205 26.02 -2.19 11.18
N PRO A 206 25.78 -3.39 11.73
CA PRO A 206 24.49 -4.05 11.65
C PRO A 206 23.39 -3.14 12.21
N ALA A 207 22.49 -2.69 11.37
CA ALA A 207 21.32 -1.88 11.74
C ALA A 207 20.06 -2.76 11.70
N GLY A 208 18.96 -2.26 12.24
CA GLY A 208 17.69 -2.98 12.26
C GLY A 208 17.12 -3.25 10.87
N ARG A 209 17.49 -2.45 9.87
CA ARG A 209 17.02 -2.57 8.47
C ARG A 209 18.15 -2.32 7.48
N VAL A 210 18.20 -3.12 6.44
CA VAL A 210 19.11 -2.97 5.30
C VAL A 210 18.28 -2.95 4.02
N ASP A 211 18.38 -1.89 3.22
CA ASP A 211 17.76 -1.76 1.91
C ASP A 211 18.82 -1.93 0.81
N ILE A 212 18.57 -2.83 -0.13
CA ILE A 212 19.48 -3.13 -1.24
C ILE A 212 18.71 -2.97 -2.56
N SER A 213 19.23 -2.12 -3.44
CA SER A 213 18.72 -1.98 -4.80
C SER A 213 19.71 -2.58 -5.79
N LEU A 214 19.23 -3.48 -6.65
CA LEU A 214 20.01 -4.11 -7.69
C LEU A 214 19.41 -3.76 -9.04
N SER A 215 20.23 -3.20 -9.93
CA SER A 215 19.87 -2.97 -11.33
C SER A 215 20.86 -3.78 -12.19
N PRO A 216 20.46 -4.98 -12.63
CA PRO A 216 21.31 -5.76 -13.54
C PRO A 216 21.58 -4.93 -14.79
N ARG A 217 22.84 -4.68 -15.10
CA ARG A 217 23.19 -4.14 -16.41
C ARG A 217 22.96 -5.25 -17.43
N GLU A 218 22.21 -5.00 -18.48
CA GLU A 218 22.26 -5.85 -19.66
C GLU A 218 23.72 -5.89 -20.12
N PRO A 219 24.27 -7.08 -20.46
CA PRO A 219 25.60 -7.14 -21.05
C PRO A 219 25.56 -6.28 -22.33
N SER A 220 26.39 -5.25 -22.38
CA SER A 220 26.51 -4.40 -23.55
C SER A 220 26.75 -5.30 -24.76
N ALA A 221 25.99 -5.13 -25.83
CA ALA A 221 26.09 -5.89 -27.09
C ALA A 221 27.43 -5.68 -27.82
N ASP A 222 28.34 -4.88 -27.28
CA ASP A 222 29.62 -4.47 -27.88
C ASP A 222 30.79 -5.44 -27.60
N GLY A 223 30.51 -6.69 -27.23
CA GLY A 223 31.54 -7.71 -26.97
C GLY A 223 31.91 -8.60 -28.16
N LYS A 224 31.64 -8.19 -29.40
CA LYS A 224 32.10 -8.94 -30.61
C LYS A 224 32.67 -7.99 -31.64
N GLN A 225 33.96 -7.70 -31.54
CA GLN A 225 34.86 -7.51 -32.67
C GLN A 225 36.24 -7.01 -32.17
N GLN A 226 37.04 -7.89 -31.76
CA GLN A 226 38.50 -7.82 -31.94
C GLN A 226 39.03 -9.25 -31.95
N LYS A 227 38.98 -9.87 -33.13
CA LYS A 227 39.84 -10.98 -33.51
C LYS A 227 40.55 -10.56 -34.76
N ASN A 228 41.84 -10.48 -34.59
CA ASN A 228 42.91 -10.71 -35.58
C ASN A 228 42.92 -9.87 -36.85
N ASP A 229 43.94 -9.00 -36.90
CA ASP A 229 45.02 -9.21 -37.88
C ASP A 229 46.36 -8.78 -37.23
#